data_93c335638baa0a43e6f80512b3733782
#
_entry.id   93c335638baa0a43e6f80512b3733782
#
_cell.length_a   1.000
_cell.length_b   1.000
_cell.length_c   1.000
_cell.angle_alpha   90.00
_cell.angle_beta   90.00
_cell.angle_gamma   90.00
#
_symmetry.space_group_name_H-M   'P 1'
#
loop_
_entity.id
_entity.type
_entity.pdbx_description
1 polymer ?
#
loop_
_entity_poly.entity_id
_entity_poly.type
_entity_poly.pdbx_seq_one_letter_code
_entity_poly.pdbx_strand_id
1 'polypeptide(L)'
;SSPRRREDDDDADDDRERYDPSADTHPGPPCDLKLEYWMRSEECTERKRAHVAAIDERGGYWGMEDHIEETVFQPHGDTVLERNMFPYDTPAGISHWTLWSRDALSEQDIVRWTKTWLSEHLPDAIRFNYDLNDNNSIDIPHYHVFIERPADADEEERRARDEPGEVKLNSHCDSREGVEKNKRGRDEADSDAAPA
;
A
#
# COMPACT_ATOMS: atom_id res chain seq x y z
N SER A 1 59.38 16.20 20.21
CA SER A 1 58.00 15.68 20.09
C SER A 1 57.44 16.11 18.74
N SER A 2 57.41 15.18 17.78
CA SER A 2 56.84 15.38 16.45
C SER A 2 55.39 14.96 16.46
N PRO A 3 54.48 15.70 15.83
CA PRO A 3 53.11 15.26 15.67
C PRO A 3 53.02 14.20 14.57
N ARG A 4 52.41 13.06 14.89
CA ARG A 4 52.04 12.04 13.94
C ARG A 4 50.97 12.59 13.00
N ARG A 5 51.26 12.57 11.70
CA ARG A 5 50.26 12.76 10.62
C ARG A 5 49.24 11.63 10.75
N ARG A 6 47.95 11.97 10.80
CA ARG A 6 46.87 11.05 10.54
C ARG A 6 46.91 10.75 9.05
N GLU A 7 47.07 9.51 8.75
CA GLU A 7 46.90 8.96 7.41
C GLU A 7 45.43 9.15 7.05
N ASP A 8 45.23 9.76 5.91
CA ASP A 8 43.94 9.99 5.28
C ASP A 8 43.30 8.64 5.04
N ASP A 9 42.12 8.40 5.65
CA ASP A 9 41.27 7.28 5.32
C ASP A 9 40.88 7.45 3.85
N ASP A 10 41.39 6.55 3.02
CA ASP A 10 40.98 6.37 1.64
C ASP A 10 39.45 6.18 1.60
N ASP A 11 38.74 7.19 1.12
CA ASP A 11 37.39 7.06 0.61
C ASP A 11 37.48 6.01 -0.51
N ALA A 12 37.22 4.76 -0.14
CA ALA A 12 36.95 3.72 -1.10
C ALA A 12 35.65 4.14 -1.83
N ASP A 13 35.89 4.77 -2.97
CA ASP A 13 34.84 5.08 -3.95
C ASP A 13 34.09 3.77 -4.19
N ASP A 14 32.87 3.69 -3.63
CA ASP A 14 32.00 2.52 -3.78
C ASP A 14 31.48 2.49 -5.23
N ASP A 15 32.33 2.00 -6.12
CA ASP A 15 32.06 1.74 -7.55
C ASP A 15 30.99 0.64 -7.74
N ARG A 16 30.00 0.55 -6.84
CA ARG A 16 28.82 -0.23 -7.12
C ARG A 16 28.09 0.46 -8.24
N GLU A 17 28.06 -0.21 -9.36
CA GLU A 17 27.32 0.22 -10.55
C GLU A 17 25.88 0.55 -10.13
N ARG A 18 25.57 1.84 -10.14
CA ARG A 18 24.27 2.35 -9.70
C ARG A 18 23.20 1.75 -10.62
N TYR A 19 22.20 1.11 -10.05
CA TYR A 19 21.07 0.57 -10.81
C TYR A 19 20.44 1.68 -11.67
N ASP A 20 20.30 1.42 -12.98
CA ASP A 20 19.59 2.30 -13.91
C ASP A 20 18.20 1.71 -14.21
N PRO A 21 17.14 2.24 -13.63
CA PRO A 21 15.80 1.73 -13.81
C PRO A 21 15.29 1.84 -15.24
N SER A 22 15.81 2.79 -16.04
CA SER A 22 15.42 2.96 -17.44
C SER A 22 16.00 1.88 -18.36
N ALA A 23 17.13 1.29 -17.96
CA ALA A 23 17.80 0.20 -18.69
C ALA A 23 17.25 -1.19 -18.35
N ASP A 24 16.34 -1.31 -17.40
CA ASP A 24 15.75 -2.60 -17.01
C ASP A 24 14.90 -3.18 -18.12
N THR A 25 15.23 -4.41 -18.54
CA THR A 25 14.58 -5.12 -19.66
C THR A 25 13.41 -6.02 -19.23
N HIS A 26 13.03 -5.99 -17.94
CA HIS A 26 11.87 -6.75 -17.48
C HIS A 26 10.60 -6.32 -18.22
N PRO A 27 9.72 -7.24 -18.63
CA PRO A 27 8.49 -6.91 -19.34
C PRO A 27 7.60 -5.95 -18.56
N GLY A 28 6.95 -5.03 -19.26
CA GLY A 28 6.05 -4.02 -18.70
C GLY A 28 6.38 -2.61 -19.16
N PRO A 29 5.63 -1.60 -18.68
CA PRO A 29 5.87 -0.20 -19.06
C PRO A 29 7.26 0.26 -18.59
N PRO A 30 7.93 1.17 -19.35
CA PRO A 30 9.24 1.66 -18.98
C PRO A 30 9.21 2.50 -17.70
N CYS A 31 10.31 2.42 -16.92
CA CYS A 31 10.54 3.22 -15.73
C CYS A 31 11.36 4.47 -16.11
N ASP A 32 10.77 5.37 -16.89
CA ASP A 32 11.43 6.55 -17.46
C ASP A 32 10.59 7.82 -17.40
N LEU A 33 9.48 7.81 -16.63
CA LEU A 33 8.68 9.00 -16.39
C LEU A 33 9.55 10.06 -15.72
N LYS A 34 9.61 11.25 -16.30
CA LYS A 34 10.35 12.37 -15.72
C LYS A 34 9.61 12.85 -14.46
N LEU A 35 10.22 12.68 -13.31
CA LEU A 35 9.72 13.24 -12.07
C LEU A 35 10.05 14.73 -11.99
N GLU A 36 9.06 15.50 -11.52
CA GLU A 36 9.21 16.91 -11.19
C GLU A 36 8.92 17.09 -9.70
N TYR A 37 9.18 18.28 -9.17
CA TYR A 37 8.87 18.59 -7.78
C TYR A 37 7.37 18.91 -7.64
N TRP A 38 6.56 17.88 -7.42
CA TRP A 38 5.13 18.02 -7.16
C TRP A 38 4.86 18.11 -5.66
N MET A 39 3.88 18.91 -5.30
CA MET A 39 3.45 19.11 -3.92
C MET A 39 1.97 18.76 -3.76
N ARG A 40 1.55 18.51 -2.54
CA ARG A 40 0.12 18.43 -2.21
C ARG A 40 -0.47 19.82 -2.18
N SER A 41 -1.73 19.94 -2.58
CA SER A 41 -2.51 21.14 -2.29
C SER A 41 -2.61 21.35 -0.76
N GLU A 42 -2.87 22.58 -0.35
CA GLU A 42 -3.05 22.89 1.07
C GLU A 42 -4.18 22.07 1.68
N GLU A 43 -5.32 21.99 1.00
CA GLU A 43 -6.47 21.17 1.41
C GLU A 43 -6.10 19.69 1.58
N CYS A 44 -5.38 19.10 0.62
CA CYS A 44 -4.93 17.71 0.71
C CYS A 44 -3.95 17.50 1.88
N THR A 45 -3.09 18.48 2.14
CA THR A 45 -2.16 18.47 3.26
C THR A 45 -2.90 18.51 4.61
N GLU A 46 -3.93 19.35 4.74
CA GLU A 46 -4.76 19.40 5.94
C GLU A 46 -5.53 18.13 6.19
N ARG A 47 -6.12 17.55 5.13
CA ARG A 47 -6.80 16.25 5.22
C ARG A 47 -5.84 15.14 5.67
N LYS A 48 -4.61 15.11 5.14
CA LYS A 48 -3.57 14.16 5.57
C LYS A 48 -3.27 14.33 7.06
N ARG A 49 -3.04 15.55 7.52
CA ARG A 49 -2.75 15.84 8.94
C ARG A 49 -3.89 15.39 9.86
N ALA A 50 -5.12 15.71 9.50
CA ALA A 50 -6.29 15.29 10.26
C ALA A 50 -6.44 13.76 10.32
N HIS A 51 -6.17 13.06 9.20
CA HIS A 51 -6.22 11.61 9.13
C HIS A 51 -5.16 10.95 10.03
N VAL A 52 -3.92 11.41 9.95
CA VAL A 52 -2.82 10.92 10.80
C VAL A 52 -3.16 11.14 12.28
N ALA A 53 -3.58 12.35 12.65
CA ALA A 53 -3.96 12.66 14.04
C ALA A 53 -5.08 11.73 14.55
N ALA A 54 -6.08 11.43 13.73
CA ALA A 54 -7.17 10.53 14.10
C ALA A 54 -6.72 9.07 14.28
N ILE A 55 -5.68 8.63 13.57
CA ILE A 55 -5.08 7.32 13.76
C ILE A 55 -4.26 7.29 15.06
N ASP A 56 -3.42 8.30 15.31
CA ASP A 56 -2.59 8.41 16.51
C ASP A 56 -3.46 8.47 17.79
N GLU A 57 -4.59 9.18 17.75
CA GLU A 57 -5.53 9.21 18.87
C GLU A 57 -6.12 7.83 19.21
N ARG A 58 -6.30 6.96 18.22
CA ARG A 58 -6.87 5.61 18.40
C ARG A 58 -5.83 4.57 18.80
N GLY A 59 -4.65 4.62 18.18
CA GLY A 59 -3.64 3.55 18.24
C GLY A 59 -2.44 3.84 19.14
N GLY A 60 -2.28 5.07 19.65
CA GLY A 60 -1.10 5.43 20.43
C GLY A 60 0.19 5.37 19.59
N TYR A 61 1.29 4.90 20.16
CA TYR A 61 2.64 4.94 19.56
C TYR A 61 2.75 4.15 18.22
N TRP A 62 2.05 3.02 18.11
CA TRP A 62 2.07 2.13 16.92
C TRP A 62 0.83 2.32 16.02
N GLY A 63 0.07 3.37 16.25
CA GLY A 63 -1.23 3.55 15.59
C GLY A 63 -1.19 3.53 14.08
N MET A 64 -0.15 4.12 13.46
CA MET A 64 -0.02 4.15 11.99
C MET A 64 0.45 2.81 11.43
N GLU A 65 1.42 2.16 12.05
CA GLU A 65 1.93 0.86 11.64
C GLU A 65 0.85 -0.22 11.78
N ASP A 66 0.13 -0.25 12.91
CA ASP A 66 -1.01 -1.16 13.11
C ASP A 66 -2.11 -0.90 12.10
N HIS A 67 -2.41 0.37 11.80
CA HIS A 67 -3.39 0.73 10.79
C HIS A 67 -3.00 0.22 9.40
N ILE A 68 -1.75 0.37 8.99
CA ILE A 68 -1.25 -0.13 7.71
C ILE A 68 -1.27 -1.67 7.68
N GLU A 69 -0.88 -2.31 8.77
CA GLU A 69 -0.95 -3.75 8.89
C GLU A 69 -2.38 -4.26 8.66
N GLU A 70 -3.36 -3.66 9.32
CA GLU A 70 -4.77 -4.08 9.23
C GLU A 70 -5.43 -3.75 7.89
N THR A 71 -5.11 -2.57 7.31
CA THR A 71 -5.83 -2.07 6.12
C THR A 71 -5.13 -2.35 4.81
N VAL A 72 -3.81 -2.53 4.80
CA VAL A 72 -3.03 -2.74 3.59
C VAL A 72 -2.55 -4.19 3.50
N PHE A 73 -1.78 -4.67 4.47
CA PHE A 73 -1.13 -5.96 4.33
C PHE A 73 -2.05 -7.16 4.58
N GLN A 74 -2.86 -7.15 5.63
CA GLN A 74 -3.74 -8.30 5.94
C GLN A 74 -4.71 -8.62 4.79
N PRO A 75 -5.34 -7.63 4.11
CA PRO A 75 -6.24 -7.93 2.99
C PRO A 75 -5.52 -8.25 1.68
N HIS A 76 -4.29 -7.73 1.45
CA HIS A 76 -3.70 -7.66 0.12
C HIS A 76 -2.33 -8.33 -0.02
N GLY A 77 -1.67 -8.71 1.08
CA GLY A 77 -0.37 -9.40 1.08
C GLY A 77 0.82 -8.50 1.44
N ASP A 78 2.03 -9.03 1.23
CA ASP A 78 3.26 -8.44 1.78
C ASP A 78 3.82 -7.25 0.98
N THR A 79 3.41 -7.13 -0.28
CA THR A 79 3.78 -6.00 -1.16
C THR A 79 2.54 -5.55 -1.92
N VAL A 80 2.18 -4.29 -1.78
CA VAL A 80 0.92 -3.72 -2.24
C VAL A 80 1.14 -2.39 -2.92
N LEU A 81 0.62 -2.22 -4.14
CA LEU A 81 0.57 -0.94 -4.83
C LEU A 81 -0.87 -0.42 -4.83
N GLU A 82 -1.09 0.72 -4.22
CA GLU A 82 -2.40 1.37 -4.17
C GLU A 82 -2.32 2.86 -4.49
N ARG A 83 -3.42 3.46 -4.92
CA ARG A 83 -3.46 4.91 -5.12
C ARG A 83 -3.21 5.63 -3.80
N ASN A 84 -2.33 6.62 -3.81
CA ASN A 84 -2.06 7.40 -2.62
C ASN A 84 -3.34 8.17 -2.20
N MET A 85 -3.78 7.97 -0.96
CA MET A 85 -4.97 8.60 -0.40
C MET A 85 -4.87 10.14 -0.35
N PHE A 86 -3.63 10.65 -0.26
CA PHE A 86 -3.31 12.07 -0.22
C PHE A 86 -2.32 12.41 -1.34
N PRO A 87 -2.79 12.38 -2.61
CA PRO A 87 -1.88 12.51 -3.74
C PRO A 87 -1.22 13.88 -3.83
N TYR A 88 -0.10 13.93 -4.51
CA TYR A 88 0.47 15.18 -5.00
C TYR A 88 -0.39 15.73 -6.15
N ASP A 89 -0.32 17.04 -6.36
CA ASP A 89 -0.97 17.73 -7.48
C ASP A 89 -0.11 17.54 -8.73
N THR A 90 -0.36 16.44 -9.41
CA THR A 90 0.36 16.00 -10.61
C THR A 90 -0.36 16.47 -11.87
N PRO A 91 0.34 16.62 -13.01
CA PRO A 91 -0.30 16.88 -14.31
C PRO A 91 -1.36 15.84 -14.67
N ALA A 92 -2.30 16.23 -15.53
CA ALA A 92 -3.32 15.31 -16.03
C ALA A 92 -2.68 14.10 -16.71
N GLY A 93 -3.21 12.92 -16.44
CA GLY A 93 -2.69 11.65 -16.93
C GLY A 93 -1.60 11.04 -16.03
N ILE A 94 -1.08 11.77 -15.04
CA ILE A 94 -0.14 11.22 -14.06
C ILE A 94 -0.84 11.05 -12.73
N SER A 95 -0.80 9.84 -12.19
CA SER A 95 -1.37 9.50 -10.90
C SER A 95 -0.30 9.11 -9.89
N HIS A 96 -0.55 9.47 -8.61
CA HIS A 96 0.34 9.20 -7.49
C HIS A 96 -0.13 7.98 -6.71
N TRP A 97 0.75 7.01 -6.56
CA TRP A 97 0.53 5.73 -5.88
C TRP A 97 1.54 5.54 -4.75
N THR A 98 1.26 4.60 -3.86
CA THR A 98 2.19 4.16 -2.81
C THR A 98 2.42 2.67 -2.96
N LEU A 99 3.68 2.28 -3.10
CA LEU A 99 4.11 0.90 -3.02
C LEU A 99 4.53 0.63 -1.57
N TRP A 100 3.73 -0.15 -0.87
CA TRP A 100 4.01 -0.64 0.48
C TRP A 100 4.74 -1.97 0.41
N SER A 101 5.68 -2.21 1.31
CA SER A 101 6.32 -3.51 1.45
C SER A 101 6.66 -3.79 2.91
N ARG A 102 6.52 -5.05 3.35
CA ARG A 102 6.95 -5.46 4.68
C ARG A 102 8.47 -5.37 4.83
N ASP A 103 9.19 -5.70 3.79
CA ASP A 103 10.64 -5.66 3.73
C ASP A 103 11.11 -4.54 2.80
N ALA A 104 12.27 -3.95 3.09
CA ALA A 104 12.87 -2.98 2.21
C ALA A 104 13.22 -3.63 0.86
N LEU A 105 12.78 -3.01 -0.23
CA LEU A 105 13.03 -3.47 -1.59
C LEU A 105 14.28 -2.78 -2.17
N SER A 106 15.06 -3.54 -2.94
CA SER A 106 16.06 -2.93 -3.81
C SER A 106 15.40 -2.14 -4.94
N GLU A 107 16.10 -1.15 -5.52
CA GLU A 107 15.58 -0.39 -6.66
C GLU A 107 15.17 -1.32 -7.83
N GLN A 108 15.95 -2.37 -8.07
CA GLN A 108 15.65 -3.39 -9.07
C GLN A 108 14.33 -4.13 -8.75
N ASP A 109 14.09 -4.48 -7.49
CA ASP A 109 12.88 -5.17 -7.08
C ASP A 109 11.66 -4.24 -7.18
N ILE A 110 11.80 -2.97 -6.79
CA ILE A 110 10.75 -1.95 -6.97
C ILE A 110 10.32 -1.89 -8.44
N VAL A 111 11.29 -1.76 -9.35
CA VAL A 111 11.00 -1.64 -10.78
C VAL A 111 10.35 -2.91 -11.33
N ARG A 112 10.92 -4.09 -11.06
CA ARG A 112 10.40 -5.36 -11.57
C ARG A 112 9.02 -5.70 -11.04
N TRP A 113 8.82 -5.50 -9.75
CA TRP A 113 7.53 -5.74 -9.13
C TRP A 113 6.47 -4.79 -9.71
N THR A 114 6.79 -3.49 -9.81
CA THR A 114 5.88 -2.49 -10.37
C THR A 114 5.53 -2.79 -11.83
N LYS A 115 6.51 -3.14 -12.68
CA LYS A 115 6.28 -3.52 -14.08
C LYS A 115 5.31 -4.70 -14.20
N THR A 116 5.52 -5.74 -13.39
CA THR A 116 4.65 -6.92 -13.38
C THR A 116 3.23 -6.53 -13.00
N TRP A 117 3.09 -5.82 -11.89
CA TRP A 117 1.80 -5.40 -11.39
C TRP A 117 1.04 -4.51 -12.39
N LEU A 118 1.72 -3.53 -13.00
CA LEU A 118 1.13 -2.65 -14.01
C LEU A 118 0.65 -3.43 -15.24
N SER A 119 1.43 -4.39 -15.70
CA SER A 119 1.04 -5.23 -16.84
C SER A 119 -0.23 -6.03 -16.59
N GLU A 120 -0.50 -6.41 -15.36
CA GLU A 120 -1.66 -7.20 -14.96
C GLU A 120 -2.89 -6.37 -14.63
N HIS A 121 -2.71 -5.21 -14.00
CA HIS A 121 -3.80 -4.42 -13.41
C HIS A 121 -4.08 -3.10 -14.13
N LEU A 122 -3.08 -2.53 -14.79
CA LEU A 122 -3.18 -1.27 -15.56
C LEU A 122 -2.46 -1.42 -16.91
N PRO A 123 -2.97 -2.26 -17.83
CA PRO A 123 -2.31 -2.56 -19.10
C PRO A 123 -2.22 -1.34 -20.04
N ASP A 124 -2.93 -0.26 -19.74
CA ASP A 124 -2.88 1.03 -20.42
C ASP A 124 -1.82 2.00 -19.83
N ALA A 125 -1.05 1.58 -18.83
CA ALA A 125 0.05 2.37 -18.30
C ALA A 125 1.11 2.62 -19.39
N ILE A 126 1.42 3.90 -19.65
CA ILE A 126 2.37 4.32 -20.67
C ILE A 126 3.79 4.20 -20.13
N ARG A 127 4.03 4.73 -18.96
CA ARG A 127 5.31 4.70 -18.23
C ARG A 127 5.09 4.99 -16.75
N PHE A 128 6.12 4.76 -15.96
CA PHE A 128 6.10 5.10 -14.54
C PHE A 128 7.48 5.56 -14.06
N ASN A 129 7.56 6.02 -12.85
CA ASN A 129 8.80 6.18 -12.08
C ASN A 129 8.47 6.17 -10.58
N TYR A 130 9.50 6.13 -9.74
CA TYR A 130 9.35 6.07 -8.29
C TYR A 130 10.31 7.03 -7.58
N ASP A 131 9.96 7.38 -6.35
CA ASP A 131 10.78 8.12 -5.41
C ASP A 131 10.95 7.26 -4.16
N LEU A 132 12.21 7.10 -3.72
CA LEU A 132 12.58 6.27 -2.57
C LEU A 132 12.04 6.81 -1.24
N ASN A 133 11.61 8.08 -1.21
CA ASN A 133 11.05 8.73 -0.03
C ASN A 133 11.99 8.66 1.20
N ASP A 134 13.21 9.17 1.06
CA ASP A 134 14.27 9.12 2.09
C ASP A 134 13.90 9.74 3.45
N ASN A 135 12.81 10.51 3.51
CA ASN A 135 12.31 11.16 4.72
C ASN A 135 11.03 10.48 5.27
N ASN A 136 11.09 9.18 5.43
CA ASN A 136 9.97 8.40 5.95
C ASN A 136 9.61 8.83 7.38
N SER A 137 8.32 9.10 7.61
CA SER A 137 7.75 9.32 8.94
C SER A 137 7.17 8.05 9.57
N ILE A 138 7.25 6.91 8.87
CA ILE A 138 6.71 5.61 9.24
C ILE A 138 7.80 4.58 8.97
N ASP A 139 8.02 3.65 9.90
CA ASP A 139 9.09 2.65 9.78
C ASP A 139 8.80 1.56 8.73
N ILE A 140 7.56 1.45 8.28
CA ILE A 140 7.19 0.53 7.20
C ILE A 140 7.76 1.05 5.86
N PRO A 141 8.53 0.23 5.13
CA PRO A 141 9.06 0.59 3.82
C PRO A 141 7.93 0.95 2.85
N HIS A 142 8.02 2.14 2.27
CA HIS A 142 7.07 2.57 1.27
C HIS A 142 7.69 3.57 0.29
N TYR A 143 7.27 3.45 -0.97
CA TYR A 143 7.83 4.19 -2.09
C TYR A 143 6.71 4.94 -2.80
N HIS A 144 6.98 6.17 -3.22
CA HIS A 144 6.04 6.91 -4.03
C HIS A 144 6.20 6.50 -5.49
N VAL A 145 5.14 6.03 -6.12
CA VAL A 145 5.14 5.62 -7.52
C VAL A 145 4.24 6.57 -8.31
N PHE A 146 4.74 7.04 -9.44
CA PHE A 146 4.01 7.93 -10.35
C PHE A 146 3.79 7.19 -11.66
N ILE A 147 2.54 7.10 -12.10
CA ILE A 147 2.13 6.31 -13.25
C ILE A 147 1.46 7.24 -14.25
N GLU A 148 1.97 7.27 -15.50
CA GLU A 148 1.36 7.97 -16.62
C GLU A 148 0.45 7.02 -17.39
N ARG A 149 -0.80 7.47 -17.60
CA ARG A 149 -1.83 6.80 -18.40
C ARG A 149 -2.44 7.79 -19.36
N PRO A 150 -3.19 7.35 -20.39
CA PRO A 150 -4.03 8.26 -21.18
C PRO A 150 -4.91 9.12 -20.26
N ALA A 151 -4.97 10.42 -20.52
CA ALA A 151 -5.63 11.38 -19.63
C ALA A 151 -7.13 11.10 -19.45
N ASP A 152 -7.79 10.55 -20.46
CA ASP A 152 -9.19 10.11 -20.43
C ASP A 152 -9.42 8.91 -19.49
N ALA A 153 -8.52 7.95 -19.48
CA ALA A 153 -8.60 6.77 -18.61
C ALA A 153 -8.44 7.14 -17.13
N ASP A 154 -7.52 8.04 -16.80
CA ASP A 154 -7.34 8.50 -15.42
C ASP A 154 -8.51 9.37 -14.95
N GLU A 155 -9.09 10.19 -15.82
CA GLU A 155 -10.26 11.02 -15.51
C GLU A 155 -11.52 10.18 -15.27
N GLU A 156 -11.74 9.14 -16.08
CA GLU A 156 -12.88 8.23 -15.92
C GLU A 156 -12.83 7.49 -14.57
N GLU A 157 -11.66 7.00 -14.18
CA GLU A 157 -11.46 6.36 -12.90
C GLU A 157 -11.64 7.33 -11.71
N ARG A 158 -11.17 8.57 -11.84
CA ARG A 158 -11.41 9.61 -10.83
C ARG A 158 -12.88 9.90 -10.65
N ARG A 159 -13.64 10.06 -11.74
CA ARG A 159 -15.10 10.27 -11.71
C ARG A 159 -15.82 9.10 -11.07
N ALA A 160 -15.45 7.88 -11.40
CA ALA A 160 -16.05 6.67 -10.80
C ALA A 160 -15.85 6.56 -9.29
N ARG A 161 -14.76 7.17 -8.76
CA ARG A 161 -14.49 7.23 -7.31
C ARG A 161 -15.22 8.36 -6.60
N ASP A 162 -15.42 9.49 -7.27
CA ASP A 162 -16.06 10.68 -6.73
C ASP A 162 -17.59 10.62 -6.83
N GLU A 163 -18.15 9.74 -7.67
CA GLU A 163 -19.57 9.46 -7.63
C GLU A 163 -19.91 8.73 -6.32
N PRO A 164 -20.82 9.27 -5.49
CA PRO A 164 -21.29 8.58 -4.30
C PRO A 164 -22.01 7.32 -4.77
N GLY A 165 -21.25 6.21 -4.82
CA GLY A 165 -21.79 4.92 -5.20
C GLY A 165 -22.99 4.61 -4.33
N GLU A 166 -24.15 4.40 -4.95
CA GLU A 166 -25.22 3.62 -4.35
C GLU A 166 -24.57 2.36 -3.77
N VAL A 167 -24.48 2.34 -2.45
CA VAL A 167 -24.14 1.11 -1.72
C VAL A 167 -25.23 0.10 -2.12
N LYS A 168 -24.98 -0.67 -3.16
CA LYS A 168 -25.72 -1.91 -3.38
C LYS A 168 -25.41 -2.79 -2.18
N LEU A 169 -26.25 -2.64 -1.15
CA LEU A 169 -26.39 -3.67 -0.15
C LEU A 169 -26.74 -4.95 -0.93
N ASN A 170 -25.74 -5.77 -1.17
CA ASN A 170 -25.96 -7.16 -1.52
C ASN A 170 -26.59 -7.82 -0.29
N SER A 171 -27.92 -7.68 -0.21
CA SER A 171 -28.78 -8.50 0.63
C SER A 171 -28.78 -9.92 0.05
N HIS A 172 -27.68 -10.63 0.19
CA HIS A 172 -27.70 -12.08 0.15
C HIS A 172 -28.11 -12.57 1.55
N CYS A 173 -29.38 -12.32 1.85
CA CYS A 173 -30.08 -13.02 2.89
C CYS A 173 -30.36 -14.43 2.33
N ASP A 174 -29.44 -15.35 2.61
CA ASP A 174 -29.60 -16.74 2.32
C ASP A 174 -30.69 -17.28 3.27
N SER A 175 -31.89 -17.40 2.70
CA SER A 175 -33.04 -18.05 3.30
C SER A 175 -32.70 -19.53 3.47
N ARG A 176 -32.21 -19.93 4.61
CA ARG A 176 -32.27 -21.31 5.07
C ARG A 176 -33.50 -21.48 5.94
N GLU A 177 -34.61 -21.66 5.27
CA GLU A 177 -35.76 -22.40 5.84
C GLU A 177 -35.41 -23.89 6.00
N GLY A 178 -35.78 -24.44 7.14
CA GLY A 178 -36.15 -25.82 7.26
C GLY A 178 -35.09 -26.75 7.88
N VAL A 179 -35.04 -26.84 9.19
CA VAL A 179 -34.86 -28.16 9.83
C VAL A 179 -35.90 -28.32 10.93
N GLU A 180 -36.69 -29.31 10.67
CA GLU A 180 -37.77 -29.94 11.37
C GLU A 180 -37.53 -30.17 12.88
N LYS A 181 -38.54 -29.82 13.65
CA LYS A 181 -38.72 -30.29 15.03
C LYS A 181 -39.00 -31.80 15.01
N ASN A 182 -38.10 -32.58 15.56
CA ASN A 182 -38.47 -33.92 15.97
C ASN A 182 -38.51 -34.02 17.49
N LYS A 183 -39.73 -34.01 18.02
CA LYS A 183 -40.10 -34.35 19.37
C LYS A 183 -40.24 -35.86 19.46
N ARG A 184 -39.58 -36.49 20.39
CA ARG A 184 -39.90 -37.72 21.14
C ARG A 184 -38.67 -38.02 22.03
N GLY A 185 -38.74 -38.31 23.28
CA GLY A 185 -39.74 -38.80 24.16
C GLY A 185 -38.98 -39.25 25.43
N ARG A 186 -39.59 -39.01 26.50
CA ARG A 186 -39.35 -39.53 27.86
C ARG A 186 -38.53 -40.82 27.90
N ASP A 187 -37.66 -40.93 28.95
CA ASP A 187 -38.01 -41.76 30.14
C ASP A 187 -37.06 -41.51 31.29
N GLU A 188 -37.67 -41.58 32.47
CA GLU A 188 -37.15 -41.49 33.82
C GLU A 188 -36.39 -42.75 34.22
N ALA A 189 -35.41 -42.60 35.12
CA ALA A 189 -35.12 -43.48 36.27
C ALA A 189 -33.82 -42.97 36.90
N ASP A 190 -33.78 -42.30 38.01
CA ASP A 190 -33.93 -42.71 39.39
C ASP A 190 -32.80 -43.65 39.91
N SER A 191 -32.30 -43.25 41.06
CA SER A 191 -31.57 -43.96 42.12
C SER A 191 -30.07 -43.62 42.20
N ASP A 192 -29.67 -42.74 43.12
CA ASP A 192 -29.49 -43.06 44.58
C ASP A 192 -28.07 -43.59 44.88
N ALA A 193 -27.45 -42.96 45.90
CA ALA A 193 -26.44 -43.42 46.81
C ALA A 193 -25.06 -42.76 46.76
N ALA A 194 -24.85 -41.82 47.65
CA ALA A 194 -23.58 -41.62 48.34
C ALA A 194 -23.58 -42.62 49.59
N PRO A 195 -22.60 -42.74 50.46
CA PRO A 195 -21.28 -42.12 50.60
C PRO A 195 -20.16 -43.09 50.98
N ALA A 196 -18.94 -42.67 50.94
CA ALA A 196 -17.90 -42.85 51.93
C ALA A 196 -16.63 -42.06 51.52
#